data_1fc9714cd69391ad629ac36ead5fb941
#
_entry.id   1fc9714cd69391ad629ac36ead5fb941
#
_cell.length_a   1.000
_cell.length_b   1.000
_cell.length_c   1.000
_cell.angle_alpha   90.00
_cell.angle_beta   90.00
_cell.angle_gamma   90.00
#
_symmetry.space_group_name_H-M   'P 1'
#
loop_
_entity.id
_entity.type
_entity.pdbx_description
1 polymer ?
#
loop_
_entity_poly.entity_id
_entity_poly.type
_entity_poly.pdbx_seq_one_letter_code
_entity_poly.pdbx_strand_id
1 'polypeptide(L)'
;MVQLKPACQQGLTLLELLVAMFLTSILLLGLVKLVTAASAATRLQDNQALLQDQARVALRLLTPAVSQAGYSPEPWNPTYLIEAIAGGTADGVSSHGDRLVLRGWSDRNCFDNRNPETGGDGKPLFYLREQAFDLNSTGHLARSCRYGPTEASLVTQVSRQGLVPGVESFQLLFGEDSDADGNV
;
A
#
# COMPACT_ATOMS: atom_id res chain seq x y z
N MET A 1 73.49 -5.60 32.48
CA MET A 1 72.47 -5.37 33.51
C MET A 1 71.87 -4.00 33.28
N VAL A 2 70.68 -3.98 32.77
CA VAL A 2 69.92 -2.72 32.54
C VAL A 2 69.11 -2.44 33.78
N GLN A 3 69.48 -1.39 34.49
CA GLN A 3 68.74 -0.91 35.66
C GLN A 3 67.48 -0.15 35.20
N LEU A 4 66.32 -0.72 35.42
CA LEU A 4 65.02 -0.07 35.27
C LEU A 4 64.84 0.93 36.42
N LYS A 5 64.81 2.22 36.11
CA LYS A 5 64.47 3.27 37.06
C LYS A 5 63.06 3.09 37.57
N PRO A 6 62.75 3.10 38.89
CA PRO A 6 61.41 3.06 39.39
C PRO A 6 60.63 4.33 38.92
N ALA A 7 59.52 4.17 38.26
CA ALA A 7 58.62 5.25 37.93
C ALA A 7 58.00 5.81 39.23
N CYS A 8 58.20 7.10 39.46
CA CYS A 8 57.62 7.80 40.61
C CYS A 8 56.11 7.78 40.50
N GLN A 9 55.41 7.01 41.35
CA GLN A 9 53.94 7.02 41.44
C GLN A 9 53.54 8.37 42.07
N GLN A 10 53.03 9.28 41.22
CA GLN A 10 52.36 10.50 41.69
C GLN A 10 50.95 10.14 42.12
N GLY A 11 50.61 10.40 43.37
CA GLY A 11 49.22 10.22 43.85
C GLY A 11 48.28 11.23 43.21
N LEU A 12 47.11 10.79 42.83
CA LEU A 12 46.00 11.64 42.30
C LEU A 12 45.54 12.62 43.38
N THR A 13 45.45 13.89 43.02
CA THR A 13 44.92 14.91 43.92
C THR A 13 43.38 14.85 43.95
N LEU A 14 42.76 15.21 45.05
CA LEU A 14 41.31 15.24 45.22
C LEU A 14 40.65 16.21 44.19
N LEU A 15 41.32 17.29 43.85
CA LEU A 15 40.89 18.23 42.82
C LEU A 15 40.85 17.60 41.43
N GLU A 16 41.84 16.79 41.08
CA GLU A 16 41.92 16.12 39.79
C GLU A 16 40.77 15.10 39.59
N LEU A 17 40.42 14.40 40.68
CA LEU A 17 39.30 13.47 40.70
C LEU A 17 37.96 14.20 40.54
N LEU A 18 37.75 15.37 41.17
CA LEU A 18 36.56 16.19 41.02
C LEU A 18 36.42 16.73 39.61
N VAL A 19 37.49 17.23 38.99
CA VAL A 19 37.48 17.72 37.62
C VAL A 19 37.19 16.58 36.64
N ALA A 20 37.79 15.41 36.84
CA ALA A 20 37.52 14.24 36.00
C ALA A 20 36.04 13.78 36.08
N MET A 21 35.45 13.76 37.30
CA MET A 21 34.02 13.43 37.46
C MET A 21 33.10 14.46 36.80
N PHE A 22 33.41 15.74 36.88
CA PHE A 22 32.65 16.81 36.25
C PHE A 22 32.71 16.70 34.74
N LEU A 23 33.86 16.50 34.14
CA LEU A 23 34.03 16.34 32.70
C LEU A 23 33.33 15.07 32.20
N THR A 24 33.44 13.95 32.89
CA THR A 24 32.74 12.70 32.53
C THR A 24 31.24 12.85 32.59
N SER A 25 30.69 13.59 33.57
CA SER A 25 29.25 13.83 33.66
C SER A 25 28.70 14.63 32.46
N ILE A 26 29.44 15.64 32.00
CA ILE A 26 29.08 16.42 30.81
C ILE A 26 29.12 15.54 29.55
N LEU A 27 30.14 14.72 29.38
CA LEU A 27 30.28 13.79 28.25
C LEU A 27 29.16 12.76 28.25
N LEU A 28 28.78 12.20 29.39
CA LEU A 28 27.65 11.26 29.50
C LEU A 28 26.33 11.90 29.11
N LEU A 29 26.06 13.13 29.55
CA LEU A 29 24.85 13.88 29.16
C LEU A 29 24.80 14.12 27.65
N GLY A 30 25.95 14.46 27.04
CA GLY A 30 26.08 14.59 25.59
C GLY A 30 25.78 13.27 24.85
N LEU A 31 26.33 12.17 25.34
CA LEU A 31 26.15 10.84 24.78
C LEU A 31 24.67 10.39 24.83
N VAL A 32 24.02 10.59 25.99
CA VAL A 32 22.58 10.25 26.14
C VAL A 32 21.71 11.03 25.13
N LYS A 33 21.97 12.34 24.96
CA LYS A 33 21.27 13.14 23.96
C LYS A 33 21.48 12.63 22.53
N LEU A 34 22.70 12.25 22.20
CA LEU A 34 23.05 11.72 20.89
C LEU A 34 22.31 10.39 20.62
N VAL A 35 22.30 9.47 21.58
CA VAL A 35 21.60 8.18 21.45
C VAL A 35 20.09 8.36 21.33
N THR A 36 19.49 9.27 22.09
CA THR A 36 18.05 9.54 21.99
C THR A 36 17.68 10.17 20.66
N ALA A 37 18.49 11.11 20.15
CA ALA A 37 18.28 11.70 18.84
C ALA A 37 18.43 10.68 17.70
N ALA A 38 19.44 9.80 17.77
CA ALA A 38 19.63 8.73 16.81
C ALA A 38 18.45 7.75 16.81
N SER A 39 17.95 7.36 17.99
CA SER A 39 16.79 6.48 18.11
C SER A 39 15.51 7.09 17.53
N ALA A 40 15.30 8.39 17.72
CA ALA A 40 14.17 9.11 17.11
C ALA A 40 14.26 9.15 15.59
N ALA A 41 15.46 9.41 15.04
CA ALA A 41 15.70 9.41 13.60
C ALA A 41 15.45 8.02 12.97
N THR A 42 15.91 6.94 13.62
CA THR A 42 15.66 5.58 13.16
C THR A 42 14.17 5.27 13.10
N ARG A 43 13.41 5.59 14.15
CA ARG A 43 11.94 5.38 14.16
C ARG A 43 11.24 6.14 13.03
N LEU A 44 11.68 7.36 12.73
CA LEU A 44 11.12 8.14 11.63
C LEU A 44 11.39 7.46 10.27
N GLN A 45 12.61 6.97 10.07
CA GLN A 45 12.99 6.25 8.86
C GLN A 45 12.18 4.95 8.69
N ASP A 46 11.99 4.18 9.77
CA ASP A 46 11.20 2.96 9.76
C ASP A 46 9.74 3.24 9.39
N ASN A 47 9.15 4.29 9.96
CA ASN A 47 7.79 4.70 9.62
C ASN A 47 7.67 5.13 8.15
N GLN A 48 8.64 5.89 7.62
CA GLN A 48 8.65 6.29 6.21
C GLN A 48 8.80 5.07 5.28
N ALA A 49 9.66 4.13 5.62
CA ALA A 49 9.82 2.90 4.87
C ALA A 49 8.52 2.08 4.83
N LEU A 50 7.83 1.96 5.96
CA LEU A 50 6.54 1.28 6.07
C LEU A 50 5.47 1.95 5.18
N LEU A 51 5.36 3.28 5.22
CA LEU A 51 4.42 4.02 4.37
C LEU A 51 4.70 3.82 2.87
N GLN A 52 5.97 3.85 2.47
CA GLN A 52 6.35 3.60 1.08
C GLN A 52 6.01 2.17 0.64
N ASP A 53 6.21 1.19 1.51
CA ASP A 53 5.86 -0.20 1.21
C ASP A 53 4.35 -0.38 1.07
N GLN A 54 3.55 0.18 1.97
CA GLN A 54 2.09 0.17 1.90
C GLN A 54 1.57 0.85 0.63
N ALA A 55 2.11 2.01 0.27
CA ALA A 55 1.76 2.69 -0.97
C ALA A 55 2.08 1.84 -2.21
N ARG A 56 3.24 1.18 -2.23
CA ARG A 56 3.62 0.27 -3.31
C ARG A 56 2.68 -0.93 -3.43
N VAL A 57 2.26 -1.50 -2.30
CA VAL A 57 1.28 -2.60 -2.28
C VAL A 57 -0.06 -2.12 -2.81
N ALA A 58 -0.56 -0.96 -2.37
CA ALA A 58 -1.79 -0.37 -2.86
C ALA A 58 -1.77 -0.16 -4.39
N LEU A 59 -0.69 0.42 -4.92
CA LEU A 59 -0.53 0.62 -6.36
C LEU A 59 -0.46 -0.70 -7.14
N ARG A 60 0.21 -1.72 -6.61
CA ARG A 60 0.24 -3.05 -7.25
C ARG A 60 -1.13 -3.70 -7.34
N LEU A 61 -2.04 -3.39 -6.43
CA LEU A 61 -3.40 -3.90 -6.43
C LEU A 61 -4.32 -3.09 -7.34
N LEU A 62 -4.20 -1.77 -7.32
CA LEU A 62 -5.08 -0.87 -8.08
C LEU A 62 -4.69 -0.80 -9.56
N THR A 63 -3.40 -0.72 -9.89
CA THR A 63 -2.94 -0.54 -11.28
C THR A 63 -3.46 -1.63 -12.23
N PRO A 64 -3.37 -2.94 -11.91
CA PRO A 64 -3.93 -3.96 -12.79
C PRO A 64 -5.45 -3.89 -12.91
N ALA A 65 -6.15 -3.54 -11.82
CA ALA A 65 -7.60 -3.42 -11.83
C ALA A 65 -8.06 -2.26 -12.74
N VAL A 66 -7.39 -1.10 -12.63
CA VAL A 66 -7.67 0.08 -13.46
C VAL A 66 -7.32 -0.20 -14.93
N SER A 67 -6.16 -0.79 -15.21
CA SER A 67 -5.73 -1.06 -16.59
C SER A 67 -6.58 -2.12 -17.31
N GLN A 68 -7.27 -2.98 -16.55
CA GLN A 68 -8.20 -3.98 -17.09
C GLN A 68 -9.65 -3.50 -17.12
N ALA A 69 -9.94 -2.34 -16.56
CA ALA A 69 -11.27 -1.77 -16.56
C ALA A 69 -11.71 -1.45 -18.01
N GLY A 70 -12.95 -1.80 -18.34
CA GLY A 70 -13.48 -1.62 -19.68
C GLY A 70 -12.94 -2.61 -20.72
N TYR A 71 -12.09 -3.56 -20.35
CA TYR A 71 -11.60 -4.55 -21.30
C TYR A 71 -12.77 -5.39 -21.85
N SER A 72 -12.83 -5.49 -23.19
CA SER A 72 -13.76 -6.33 -23.93
C SER A 72 -12.97 -7.26 -24.86
N PRO A 73 -13.22 -8.58 -24.86
CA PRO A 73 -12.54 -9.51 -25.76
C PRO A 73 -12.93 -9.28 -27.23
N GLU A 74 -14.14 -8.79 -27.46
CA GLU A 74 -14.70 -8.49 -28.79
C GLU A 74 -15.38 -7.12 -28.78
N PRO A 75 -14.63 -6.01 -28.97
CA PRO A 75 -15.18 -4.65 -28.85
C PRO A 75 -16.31 -4.33 -29.86
N TRP A 76 -16.38 -5.08 -30.94
CA TRP A 76 -17.45 -4.95 -31.98
C TRP A 76 -18.72 -5.72 -31.63
N ASN A 77 -18.69 -6.58 -30.62
CA ASN A 77 -19.83 -7.40 -30.20
C ASN A 77 -20.56 -6.69 -29.04
N PRO A 78 -21.80 -6.26 -29.22
CA PRO A 78 -22.53 -5.52 -28.19
C PRO A 78 -22.74 -6.31 -26.89
N THR A 79 -22.62 -7.63 -26.91
CA THR A 79 -22.69 -8.47 -25.68
C THR A 79 -21.55 -8.21 -24.73
N TYR A 80 -20.39 -7.80 -25.24
CA TYR A 80 -19.18 -7.52 -24.42
C TYR A 80 -18.97 -6.02 -24.17
N LEU A 81 -19.84 -5.15 -24.65
CA LEU A 81 -19.77 -3.72 -24.33
C LEU A 81 -20.17 -3.49 -22.87
N ILE A 82 -19.34 -2.76 -22.14
CA ILE A 82 -19.54 -2.53 -20.72
C ILE A 82 -18.88 -1.21 -20.31
N GLU A 83 -19.47 -0.56 -19.30
CA GLU A 83 -18.87 0.59 -18.68
C GLU A 83 -17.70 0.15 -17.77
N ALA A 84 -16.55 0.79 -17.94
CA ALA A 84 -15.35 0.52 -17.16
C ALA A 84 -15.55 0.84 -15.67
N ILE A 85 -16.25 1.94 -15.39
CA ILE A 85 -16.60 2.41 -14.04
C ILE A 85 -18.07 2.09 -13.81
N ALA A 86 -18.34 1.20 -12.87
CA ALA A 86 -19.71 0.77 -12.59
C ALA A 86 -20.44 1.75 -11.68
N GLY A 87 -21.78 1.75 -11.78
CA GLY A 87 -22.67 2.61 -11.00
C GLY A 87 -22.62 2.44 -9.46
N GLY A 88 -21.77 1.54 -8.95
CA GLY A 88 -21.47 1.44 -7.53
C GLY A 88 -20.26 2.26 -7.07
N THR A 89 -19.60 2.98 -7.99
CA THR A 89 -18.59 4.00 -7.69
C THR A 89 -19.28 5.21 -7.09
N ALA A 90 -18.79 5.69 -5.95
CA ALA A 90 -19.43 6.81 -5.26
C ALA A 90 -18.39 7.57 -4.41
N ASP A 91 -18.61 8.89 -4.29
CA ASP A 91 -17.89 9.81 -3.43
C ASP A 91 -18.43 9.71 -2.00
N GLY A 92 -17.53 9.72 -1.02
CA GLY A 92 -17.88 9.82 0.40
C GLY A 92 -18.72 8.68 0.98
N VAL A 93 -18.64 7.46 0.41
CA VAL A 93 -19.43 6.29 0.87
C VAL A 93 -19.11 5.87 2.31
N SER A 94 -17.93 6.21 2.78
CA SER A 94 -17.51 6.00 4.17
C SER A 94 -17.01 7.31 4.76
N SER A 95 -16.94 7.39 6.09
CA SER A 95 -16.37 8.56 6.78
C SER A 95 -14.92 8.88 6.39
N HIS A 96 -14.28 8.04 5.60
CA HIS A 96 -12.85 8.10 5.28
C HIS A 96 -12.54 8.09 3.79
N GLY A 97 -13.53 8.04 2.89
CA GLY A 97 -13.23 8.10 1.46
C GLY A 97 -14.27 7.50 0.52
N ASP A 98 -13.85 7.40 -0.71
CA ASP A 98 -14.65 7.02 -1.85
C ASP A 98 -14.70 5.50 -2.04
N ARG A 99 -15.57 5.08 -2.94
CA ARG A 99 -15.64 3.72 -3.42
C ARG A 99 -15.44 3.69 -4.92
N LEU A 100 -14.48 2.90 -5.37
CA LEU A 100 -14.22 2.64 -6.78
C LEU A 100 -14.75 1.26 -7.16
N VAL A 101 -15.60 1.18 -8.17
CA VAL A 101 -16.08 -0.08 -8.75
C VAL A 101 -15.71 -0.15 -10.22
N LEU A 102 -14.89 -1.13 -10.56
CA LEU A 102 -14.36 -1.35 -11.90
C LEU A 102 -14.89 -2.64 -12.46
N ARG A 103 -15.21 -2.63 -13.76
CA ARG A 103 -15.68 -3.80 -14.51
C ARG A 103 -14.81 -4.07 -15.72
N GLY A 104 -14.68 -5.32 -16.06
CA GLY A 104 -13.99 -5.77 -17.27
C GLY A 104 -14.25 -7.25 -17.52
N TRP A 105 -14.17 -7.66 -18.77
CA TRP A 105 -14.22 -9.06 -19.11
C TRP A 105 -12.87 -9.72 -18.83
N SER A 106 -12.90 -10.96 -18.35
CA SER A 106 -11.68 -11.69 -17.98
C SER A 106 -11.85 -13.18 -18.23
N ASP A 107 -10.80 -13.83 -18.72
CA ASP A 107 -10.69 -15.29 -18.79
C ASP A 107 -10.35 -15.93 -17.42
N ARG A 108 -10.23 -15.08 -16.36
CA ARG A 108 -9.87 -15.48 -15.02
C ARG A 108 -10.83 -14.94 -13.98
N ASN A 109 -11.08 -15.74 -12.95
CA ASN A 109 -11.93 -15.39 -11.83
C ASN A 109 -11.23 -14.44 -10.82
N CYS A 110 -11.87 -14.13 -9.68
CA CYS A 110 -11.35 -13.25 -8.64
C CYS A 110 -10.07 -13.76 -7.94
N PHE A 111 -9.75 -15.04 -8.07
CA PHE A 111 -8.55 -15.69 -7.52
C PHE A 111 -7.47 -15.93 -8.59
N ASP A 112 -7.65 -15.34 -9.77
CA ASP A 112 -6.76 -15.48 -10.93
C ASP A 112 -6.69 -16.90 -11.53
N ASN A 113 -7.64 -17.77 -11.17
CA ASN A 113 -7.81 -19.06 -11.82
C ASN A 113 -8.55 -18.91 -13.15
N ARG A 114 -8.17 -19.70 -14.16
CA ARG A 114 -8.84 -19.73 -15.46
C ARG A 114 -10.31 -20.15 -15.29
N ASN A 115 -11.15 -19.59 -16.12
CA ASN A 115 -12.55 -19.97 -16.16
C ASN A 115 -12.70 -21.44 -16.55
N PRO A 116 -13.60 -22.17 -15.90
CA PRO A 116 -13.74 -23.62 -16.11
C PRO A 116 -14.37 -23.95 -17.47
N GLU A 117 -15.21 -23.04 -17.99
CA GLU A 117 -15.88 -23.22 -19.27
C GLU A 117 -14.99 -22.78 -20.42
N THR A 118 -15.00 -23.57 -21.49
CA THR A 118 -14.22 -23.30 -22.70
C THR A 118 -15.17 -23.16 -23.90
N GLY A 119 -14.80 -22.25 -24.79
CA GLY A 119 -15.47 -22.10 -26.08
C GLY A 119 -15.17 -23.26 -27.05
N GLY A 120 -15.80 -23.23 -28.23
CA GLY A 120 -15.56 -24.22 -29.28
C GLY A 120 -14.13 -24.26 -29.82
N ASP A 121 -13.33 -23.24 -29.54
CA ASP A 121 -11.88 -23.14 -29.85
C ASP A 121 -10.97 -23.68 -28.74
N GLY A 122 -11.53 -24.22 -27.65
CA GLY A 122 -10.81 -24.74 -26.51
C GLY A 122 -10.21 -23.68 -25.58
N LYS A 123 -10.48 -22.40 -25.81
CA LYS A 123 -10.02 -21.30 -24.91
C LYS A 123 -11.05 -21.04 -23.81
N PRO A 124 -10.61 -20.59 -22.63
CA PRO A 124 -11.54 -20.19 -21.57
C PRO A 124 -12.50 -19.11 -22.04
N LEU A 125 -13.78 -19.24 -21.69
CA LEU A 125 -14.77 -18.18 -21.94
C LEU A 125 -14.46 -16.96 -21.08
N PHE A 126 -14.77 -15.79 -21.62
CA PHE A 126 -14.67 -14.54 -20.87
C PHE A 126 -15.93 -14.33 -20.02
N TYR A 127 -15.73 -14.02 -18.74
CA TYR A 127 -16.77 -13.69 -17.80
C TYR A 127 -16.58 -12.27 -17.29
N LEU A 128 -17.69 -11.65 -16.92
CA LEU A 128 -17.68 -10.33 -16.32
C LEU A 128 -17.07 -10.41 -14.92
N ARG A 129 -16.05 -9.60 -14.67
CA ARG A 129 -15.40 -9.42 -13.36
C ARG A 129 -15.60 -8.00 -12.89
N GLU A 130 -16.19 -7.85 -11.72
CA GLU A 130 -16.39 -6.58 -11.06
C GLU A 130 -15.53 -6.55 -9.80
N GLN A 131 -14.71 -5.51 -9.67
CA GLN A 131 -13.85 -5.29 -8.51
C GLN A 131 -14.21 -3.97 -7.85
N ALA A 132 -14.46 -3.99 -6.54
CA ALA A 132 -14.70 -2.80 -5.75
C ALA A 132 -13.58 -2.59 -4.74
N PHE A 133 -13.14 -1.34 -4.61
CA PHE A 133 -12.15 -0.89 -3.64
C PHE A 133 -12.78 0.19 -2.78
N ASP A 134 -12.69 0.03 -1.47
CA ASP A 134 -13.15 1.01 -0.47
C ASP A 134 -12.34 0.86 0.83
N LEU A 135 -12.52 1.78 1.78
CA LEU A 135 -11.99 1.61 3.12
C LEU A 135 -12.98 0.84 3.99
N ASN A 136 -12.49 -0.19 4.67
CA ASN A 136 -13.29 -0.89 5.67
C ASN A 136 -13.28 -0.15 7.02
N SER A 137 -14.11 -0.62 7.97
CA SER A 137 -14.24 -0.02 9.30
C SER A 137 -12.97 -0.09 10.17
N THR A 138 -11.98 -0.86 9.76
CA THR A 138 -10.69 -1.01 10.47
C THR A 138 -9.57 -0.18 9.84
N GLY A 139 -9.87 0.71 8.88
CA GLY A 139 -8.88 1.55 8.22
C GLY A 139 -7.95 0.78 7.27
N HIS A 140 -8.48 -0.27 6.62
CA HIS A 140 -7.76 -0.98 5.58
C HIS A 140 -8.36 -0.68 4.22
N LEU A 141 -7.53 -0.45 3.21
CA LEU A 141 -7.98 -0.53 1.84
C LEU A 141 -8.42 -1.97 1.57
N ALA A 142 -9.69 -2.15 1.28
CA ALA A 142 -10.31 -3.44 1.08
C ALA A 142 -10.73 -3.64 -0.38
N ARG A 143 -10.71 -4.91 -0.81
CA ARG A 143 -11.19 -5.33 -2.12
C ARG A 143 -12.38 -6.25 -1.96
N SER A 144 -13.42 -6.00 -2.75
CA SER A 144 -14.46 -6.97 -3.07
C SER A 144 -14.34 -7.38 -4.53
N CYS A 145 -14.71 -8.62 -4.84
CA CYS A 145 -14.72 -9.07 -6.24
C CYS A 145 -15.91 -9.98 -6.49
N ARG A 146 -16.66 -9.67 -7.52
CA ARG A 146 -17.78 -10.44 -8.08
C ARG A 146 -17.41 -10.91 -9.46
N TYR A 147 -17.99 -12.03 -9.86
CA TYR A 147 -17.62 -12.71 -11.09
C TYR A 147 -18.77 -13.58 -11.59
N GLY A 148 -19.02 -13.58 -12.89
CA GLY A 148 -20.08 -14.37 -13.51
C GLY A 148 -20.18 -14.16 -15.00
N PRO A 149 -20.91 -15.03 -15.75
CA PRO A 149 -21.03 -14.95 -17.20
C PRO A 149 -21.80 -13.70 -17.69
N THR A 150 -22.65 -13.13 -16.85
CA THR A 150 -23.44 -11.92 -17.16
C THR A 150 -23.54 -11.03 -15.93
N GLU A 151 -23.95 -9.77 -16.10
CA GLU A 151 -24.18 -8.85 -14.99
C GLU A 151 -25.21 -9.38 -13.98
N ALA A 152 -26.28 -10.01 -14.46
CA ALA A 152 -27.34 -10.57 -13.61
C ALA A 152 -26.87 -11.81 -12.81
N SER A 153 -25.80 -12.46 -13.23
CA SER A 153 -25.28 -13.72 -12.63
C SER A 153 -24.00 -13.53 -11.83
N LEU A 154 -23.62 -12.29 -11.51
CA LEU A 154 -22.43 -12.00 -10.71
C LEU A 154 -22.54 -12.58 -9.30
N VAL A 155 -21.60 -13.45 -8.94
CA VAL A 155 -21.47 -14.05 -7.61
C VAL A 155 -20.26 -13.44 -6.89
N THR A 156 -20.46 -13.08 -5.61
CA THR A 156 -19.37 -12.58 -4.76
C THR A 156 -18.40 -13.71 -4.42
N GLN A 157 -17.17 -13.60 -4.89
CA GLN A 157 -16.07 -14.53 -4.55
C GLN A 157 -15.15 -13.97 -3.46
N VAL A 158 -15.00 -12.64 -3.41
CA VAL A 158 -14.23 -11.95 -2.38
C VAL A 158 -15.10 -10.85 -1.79
N SER A 159 -15.28 -10.87 -0.46
CA SER A 159 -16.10 -9.89 0.26
C SER A 159 -15.23 -9.04 1.17
N ARG A 160 -15.07 -7.75 0.83
CA ARG A 160 -14.37 -6.69 1.62
C ARG A 160 -13.09 -7.16 2.33
N GLN A 161 -12.25 -7.89 1.62
CA GLN A 161 -10.98 -8.34 2.14
C GLN A 161 -10.03 -7.15 2.32
N GLY A 162 -9.64 -6.86 3.58
CA GLY A 162 -8.63 -5.84 3.88
C GLY A 162 -7.25 -6.27 3.35
N LEU A 163 -6.62 -5.41 2.55
CA LEU A 163 -5.37 -5.70 1.85
C LEU A 163 -4.22 -4.81 2.31
N VAL A 164 -4.48 -3.51 2.53
CA VAL A 164 -3.47 -2.54 2.96
C VAL A 164 -3.93 -1.88 4.25
N PRO A 165 -3.24 -2.09 5.37
CA PRO A 165 -3.59 -1.47 6.65
C PRO A 165 -3.17 0.00 6.72
N GLY A 166 -3.74 0.75 7.66
CA GLY A 166 -3.31 2.10 8.01
C GLY A 166 -3.60 3.16 6.93
N VAL A 167 -4.61 2.93 6.10
CA VAL A 167 -5.07 3.91 5.11
C VAL A 167 -6.11 4.81 5.77
N GLU A 168 -5.78 6.08 5.93
CA GLU A 168 -6.66 7.07 6.60
C GLU A 168 -7.72 7.64 5.65
N SER A 169 -7.38 7.78 4.38
CA SER A 169 -8.28 8.32 3.36
C SER A 169 -8.03 7.68 2.00
N PHE A 170 -9.08 7.40 1.27
CA PHE A 170 -9.05 6.93 -0.11
C PHE A 170 -9.92 7.87 -0.94
N GLN A 171 -9.28 8.70 -1.78
CA GLN A 171 -9.93 9.70 -2.60
C GLN A 171 -9.65 9.44 -4.07
N LEU A 172 -10.65 9.62 -4.91
CA LEU A 172 -10.59 9.39 -6.34
C LEU A 172 -10.79 10.71 -7.08
N LEU A 173 -9.89 10.98 -7.99
CA LEU A 173 -10.05 12.08 -8.95
C LEU A 173 -10.14 11.46 -10.34
N PHE A 174 -11.20 11.82 -11.06
CA PHE A 174 -11.39 11.43 -12.44
C PHE A 174 -11.06 12.64 -13.31
N GLY A 175 -10.24 12.41 -14.34
CA GLY A 175 -10.13 13.35 -15.42
C GLY A 175 -11.34 13.21 -16.34
N GLU A 176 -11.91 14.33 -16.77
CA GLU A 176 -12.99 14.37 -17.76
C GLU A 176 -12.49 15.11 -19.01
N ASP A 177 -12.49 14.40 -20.13
CA ASP A 177 -12.26 15.01 -21.44
C ASP A 177 -13.59 15.63 -21.90
N SER A 178 -13.80 16.89 -21.52
CA SER A 178 -15.07 17.60 -21.76
C SER A 178 -15.30 18.04 -23.20
N ASP A 179 -14.24 18.11 -24.01
CA ASP A 179 -14.28 18.53 -25.42
C ASP A 179 -13.95 17.39 -26.39
N ALA A 180 -13.68 16.18 -25.87
CA ALA A 180 -13.37 14.98 -26.62
C ALA A 180 -12.14 15.11 -27.53
N ASP A 181 -11.14 15.91 -27.12
CA ASP A 181 -9.88 16.09 -27.85
C ASP A 181 -8.82 15.04 -27.50
N GLY A 182 -9.11 14.17 -26.51
CA GLY A 182 -8.22 13.12 -26.02
C GLY A 182 -7.24 13.57 -24.93
N ASN A 183 -7.36 14.80 -24.44
CA ASN A 183 -6.60 15.35 -23.32
C ASN A 183 -7.51 15.51 -22.09
N VAL A 184 -6.95 15.33 -20.89
CA VAL A 184 -7.67 15.42 -19.62
C VAL A 184 -7.09 16.52 -18.75
#